data_1a845b9bafa63769c5751d7d24631371
#
_entry.id   1a845b9bafa63769c5751d7d24631371
#
_cell.length_a   1.000
_cell.length_b   1.000
_cell.length_c   1.000
_cell.angle_alpha   90.00
_cell.angle_beta   90.00
_cell.angle_gamma   90.00
#
_symmetry.space_group_name_H-M   'P 1'
#
loop_
_entity.id
_entity.type
_entity.pdbx_description
1 polymer ?
#
loop_
_entity_poly.entity_id
_entity_poly.type
_entity_poly.pdbx_seq_one_letter_code
_entity_poly.pdbx_strand_id
1 'polypeptide(L)'
;MQAENSQARANDVETRGRVEGEELESGLCLHFKGQWTIGSIFPAFAEFNSLFTGKIASISFNTDELQAWDSRFLIVVSDIKEYAALNNLLFAVEGLPSGVQRLLILASASPGKPPFKPQESSQSFLETVGNKTTHLLEDCGEILSFTGTITLSSLRLFSGKAQFPKADFLYFLEECGPMALPIVSLISVLVGVILAFVGAVQLQLFGAEIYIANLVGLGMTREMGAMMAAIIMAGRTGAAFAAQLGTMQVNEEIDALQTMGIDPVDFLVLPRLLALLIMMPLLTLWADLLGIGGGFLVTWLTLDISMVEYYNQTIAAVSLKHFGVGLFKAIIFGYLVAFSGCLRGMQCGRSASAVGTAATSAVVTAIVLIVVSDAVMTVIFNILGI
;
A
#
# COMPACT_ATOMS: atom_id res chain seq x y z
N MET A 1 -6.78 22.50 53.08
CA MET A 1 -7.31 21.37 52.26
C MET A 1 -8.76 21.51 51.79
N GLN A 2 -9.75 21.88 52.68
CA GLN A 2 -11.13 22.10 52.21
C GLN A 2 -11.34 23.46 51.51
N ALA A 3 -10.60 24.50 51.88
CA ALA A 3 -10.68 25.82 51.24
C ALA A 3 -10.01 25.87 49.86
N GLU A 4 -8.91 25.16 49.65
CA GLU A 4 -8.21 25.03 48.33
C GLU A 4 -9.05 24.24 47.31
N ASN A 5 -9.78 23.19 47.78
CA ASN A 5 -10.68 22.42 46.91
C ASN A 5 -11.95 23.22 46.53
N SER A 6 -12.36 24.19 47.34
CA SER A 6 -13.51 25.07 47.03
C SER A 6 -13.10 26.16 46.01
N GLN A 7 -11.90 26.71 46.11
CA GLN A 7 -11.37 27.68 45.14
C GLN A 7 -11.03 27.03 43.80
N ALA A 8 -10.48 25.80 43.79
CA ALA A 8 -10.25 25.04 42.57
C ALA A 8 -11.57 24.69 41.83
N ARG A 9 -12.63 24.34 42.56
CA ARG A 9 -13.95 24.09 41.95
C ARG A 9 -14.63 25.38 41.47
N ALA A 10 -14.43 26.52 42.13
CA ALA A 10 -14.94 27.81 41.67
C ALA A 10 -14.23 28.27 40.37
N ASN A 11 -12.91 28.14 40.29
CA ASN A 11 -12.15 28.43 39.09
C ASN A 11 -12.48 27.48 37.91
N ASP A 12 -12.80 26.22 38.19
CA ASP A 12 -13.19 25.22 37.16
C ASP A 12 -14.61 25.51 36.58
N VAL A 13 -15.46 26.18 37.31
CA VAL A 13 -16.79 26.59 36.85
C VAL A 13 -16.75 27.86 36.00
N GLU A 14 -15.78 28.76 36.24
CA GLU A 14 -15.58 29.99 35.47
C GLU A 14 -14.86 29.76 34.12
N THR A 15 -14.13 28.65 33.95
CA THR A 15 -13.37 28.36 32.73
C THR A 15 -14.14 27.54 31.70
N ARG A 16 -15.36 27.08 32.03
CA ARG A 16 -16.18 26.30 31.06
C ARG A 16 -16.95 27.23 30.13
N GLY A 17 -16.80 27.01 28.82
CA GLY A 17 -17.63 27.64 27.81
C GLY A 17 -19.09 27.16 27.94
N ARG A 18 -20.04 28.09 27.97
CA ARG A 18 -21.49 27.81 28.06
C ARG A 18 -22.21 28.58 26.97
N VAL A 19 -23.35 28.00 26.52
CA VAL A 19 -24.29 28.64 25.60
C VAL A 19 -25.65 28.66 26.27
N GLU A 20 -26.27 29.83 26.33
CA GLU A 20 -27.63 30.01 26.77
C GLU A 20 -28.46 30.62 25.63
N GLY A 21 -29.63 30.12 25.37
CA GLY A 21 -30.54 30.64 24.35
C GLY A 21 -31.63 31.47 24.98
N GLU A 22 -31.83 32.69 24.50
CA GLU A 22 -32.95 33.56 24.86
C GLU A 22 -33.88 33.71 23.67
N GLU A 23 -35.15 33.29 23.84
CA GLU A 23 -36.16 33.45 22.78
C GLU A 23 -36.64 34.91 22.75
N LEU A 24 -36.46 35.55 21.61
CA LEU A 24 -37.02 36.89 21.29
C LEU A 24 -38.30 36.70 20.45
N GLU A 25 -39.18 37.73 20.40
CA GLU A 25 -40.49 37.67 19.72
C GLU A 25 -40.42 37.13 18.27
N SER A 26 -39.26 37.20 17.60
CA SER A 26 -39.09 36.71 16.24
C SER A 26 -37.76 35.97 16.01
N GLY A 27 -37.00 35.63 17.07
CA GLY A 27 -35.65 35.03 16.87
C GLY A 27 -35.07 34.41 18.13
N LEU A 28 -33.93 33.81 18.00
CA LEU A 28 -33.11 33.19 19.06
C LEU A 28 -31.84 34.00 19.25
N CYS A 29 -31.59 34.51 20.46
CA CYS A 29 -30.30 35.10 20.82
C CYS A 29 -29.45 34.08 21.59
N LEU A 30 -28.25 33.81 21.08
CA LEU A 30 -27.28 32.90 21.69
C LEU A 30 -26.27 33.70 22.51
N HIS A 31 -26.26 33.50 23.82
CA HIS A 31 -25.32 34.10 24.76
C HIS A 31 -24.15 33.15 24.98
N PHE A 32 -22.92 33.53 24.51
CA PHE A 32 -21.71 32.78 24.71
C PHE A 32 -20.95 33.32 25.93
N LYS A 33 -20.70 32.44 26.92
CA LYS A 33 -20.06 32.78 28.20
C LYS A 33 -18.80 31.95 28.40
N GLY A 34 -17.79 32.51 29.09
CA GLY A 34 -16.58 31.82 29.52
C GLY A 34 -15.49 31.68 28.42
N GLN A 35 -14.71 30.62 28.49
CA GLN A 35 -13.56 30.41 27.59
C GLN A 35 -13.88 29.36 26.52
N TRP A 36 -13.62 29.71 25.23
CA TRP A 36 -13.87 28.90 24.07
C TRP A 36 -12.56 28.65 23.32
N THR A 37 -11.59 28.03 24.03
CA THR A 37 -10.25 27.73 23.53
C THR A 37 -9.96 26.23 23.51
N ILE A 38 -8.93 25.78 22.78
CA ILE A 38 -8.58 24.36 22.60
C ILE A 38 -8.41 23.61 23.92
N GLY A 39 -8.02 24.31 25.01
CA GLY A 39 -7.83 23.71 26.33
C GLY A 39 -9.07 23.71 27.23
N SER A 40 -10.16 24.38 26.85
CA SER A 40 -11.39 24.51 27.66
C SER A 40 -12.44 23.47 27.28
N ILE A 41 -13.31 23.14 28.26
CA ILE A 41 -14.47 22.25 28.04
C ILE A 41 -15.67 23.14 27.69
N PHE A 42 -16.25 22.92 26.50
CA PHE A 42 -17.45 23.61 26.05
C PHE A 42 -18.34 22.64 25.24
N PRO A 43 -19.66 22.89 25.17
CA PRO A 43 -20.59 22.03 24.47
C PRO A 43 -20.37 22.07 22.95
N ALA A 44 -20.42 20.92 22.30
CA ALA A 44 -20.47 20.83 20.85
C ALA A 44 -21.83 21.31 20.32
N PHE A 45 -21.92 21.75 19.06
CA PHE A 45 -23.18 22.20 18.46
C PHE A 45 -24.34 21.20 18.65
N ALA A 46 -24.04 19.89 18.55
CA ALA A 46 -25.03 18.83 18.74
C ALA A 46 -25.66 18.82 20.13
N GLU A 47 -24.99 19.32 21.19
CA GLU A 47 -25.44 19.28 22.56
C GLU A 47 -26.44 20.38 22.86
N PHE A 48 -26.39 21.51 22.17
CA PHE A 48 -27.32 22.61 22.32
C PHE A 48 -28.28 22.81 21.12
N ASN A 49 -28.28 21.83 20.20
CA ASN A 49 -29.23 21.86 19.09
C ASN A 49 -30.70 21.83 19.52
N SER A 50 -30.98 21.39 20.74
CA SER A 50 -32.32 21.46 21.35
C SER A 50 -32.84 22.91 21.57
N LEU A 51 -31.96 23.92 21.58
CA LEU A 51 -32.35 25.33 21.68
C LEU A 51 -33.00 25.86 20.39
N PHE A 52 -32.84 25.14 19.28
CA PHE A 52 -33.41 25.52 17.97
C PHE A 52 -34.79 24.91 17.71
N THR A 53 -35.48 24.38 18.74
CA THR A 53 -36.84 23.82 18.68
C THR A 53 -37.87 24.91 18.82
N GLY A 54 -38.25 25.60 17.74
CA GLY A 54 -39.28 26.63 17.72
C GLY A 54 -39.46 27.23 16.33
N LYS A 55 -40.46 28.15 16.17
CA LYS A 55 -40.58 28.97 14.97
C LYS A 55 -39.57 30.14 15.03
N ILE A 56 -38.29 29.82 14.81
CA ILE A 56 -37.19 30.78 14.82
C ILE A 56 -37.08 31.36 13.40
N ALA A 57 -37.12 32.72 13.28
CA ALA A 57 -36.91 33.40 12.02
C ALA A 57 -35.47 33.96 11.87
N SER A 58 -34.81 34.26 13.01
CA SER A 58 -33.46 34.83 13.00
C SER A 58 -32.63 34.32 14.18
N ILE A 59 -31.31 34.23 13.98
CA ILE A 59 -30.32 33.88 15.00
C ILE A 59 -29.41 35.09 15.19
N SER A 60 -29.32 35.58 16.44
CA SER A 60 -28.42 36.66 16.86
C SER A 60 -27.47 36.17 17.96
N PHE A 61 -26.40 36.91 18.19
CA PHE A 61 -25.34 36.53 19.12
C PHE A 61 -25.10 37.62 20.14
N ASN A 62 -24.84 37.21 21.39
CA ASN A 62 -24.28 38.06 22.42
C ASN A 62 -23.00 37.41 22.95
N THR A 63 -21.89 38.15 22.90
CA THR A 63 -20.57 37.70 23.32
C THR A 63 -19.95 38.58 24.40
N ASP A 64 -20.77 39.37 25.12
CA ASP A 64 -20.27 40.29 26.16
C ASP A 64 -19.56 39.56 27.32
N GLU A 65 -19.97 38.32 27.62
CA GLU A 65 -19.39 37.47 28.66
C GLU A 65 -18.34 36.47 28.10
N LEU A 66 -17.92 36.60 26.84
CA LEU A 66 -16.91 35.77 26.22
C LEU A 66 -15.50 36.23 26.61
N GLN A 67 -14.79 35.46 27.42
CA GLN A 67 -13.47 35.84 27.95
C GLN A 67 -12.35 35.61 26.95
N ALA A 68 -12.35 34.45 26.25
CA ALA A 68 -11.34 34.09 25.25
C ALA A 68 -11.95 33.16 24.20
N TRP A 69 -11.46 33.25 22.95
CA TRP A 69 -11.89 32.40 21.85
C TRP A 69 -10.74 32.06 20.92
N ASP A 70 -10.87 30.90 20.20
CA ASP A 70 -9.93 30.46 19.18
C ASP A 70 -10.66 29.84 17.97
N SER A 71 -9.93 29.06 17.16
CA SER A 71 -10.46 28.38 15.97
C SER A 71 -11.65 27.43 16.26
N ARG A 72 -11.74 26.87 17.47
CA ARG A 72 -12.86 25.99 17.86
C ARG A 72 -14.18 26.77 18.00
N PHE A 73 -14.13 27.96 18.54
CA PHE A 73 -15.30 28.85 18.60
C PHE A 73 -15.81 29.16 17.19
N LEU A 74 -14.83 29.42 16.23
CA LEU A 74 -15.16 29.68 14.85
C LEU A 74 -15.86 28.49 14.17
N ILE A 75 -15.45 27.25 14.50
CA ILE A 75 -16.10 26.03 13.99
C ILE A 75 -17.55 25.97 14.45
N VAL A 76 -17.83 26.18 15.75
CA VAL A 76 -19.18 26.16 16.29
C VAL A 76 -20.05 27.24 15.65
N VAL A 77 -19.52 28.46 15.46
CA VAL A 77 -20.26 29.54 14.78
C VAL A 77 -20.49 29.22 13.30
N SER A 78 -19.55 28.51 12.65
CA SER A 78 -19.74 28.04 11.27
C SER A 78 -20.80 26.96 11.17
N ASP A 79 -20.87 26.02 12.11
CA ASP A 79 -21.93 25.00 12.17
C ASP A 79 -23.32 25.62 12.36
N ILE A 80 -23.42 26.66 13.22
CA ILE A 80 -24.67 27.44 13.40
C ILE A 80 -25.05 28.17 12.11
N LYS A 81 -24.09 28.76 11.40
CA LYS A 81 -24.31 29.42 10.11
C LYS A 81 -24.82 28.45 9.04
N GLU A 82 -24.24 27.24 9.00
CA GLU A 82 -24.70 26.19 8.08
C GLU A 82 -26.12 25.73 8.43
N TYR A 83 -26.40 25.56 9.71
CA TYR A 83 -27.74 25.23 10.17
C TYR A 83 -28.77 26.30 9.80
N ALA A 84 -28.43 27.58 9.98
CA ALA A 84 -29.26 28.71 9.59
C ALA A 84 -29.55 28.73 8.08
N ALA A 85 -28.53 28.48 7.27
CA ALA A 85 -28.67 28.39 5.81
C ALA A 85 -29.56 27.22 5.35
N LEU A 86 -29.45 26.06 5.98
CA LEU A 86 -30.28 24.88 5.69
C LEU A 86 -31.75 25.07 6.05
N ASN A 87 -32.04 25.88 7.09
CA ASN A 87 -33.41 26.13 7.57
C ASN A 87 -33.97 27.49 7.12
N ASN A 88 -33.29 28.19 6.21
CA ASN A 88 -33.68 29.53 5.72
C ASN A 88 -33.85 30.56 6.85
N LEU A 89 -33.02 30.53 7.89
CA LEU A 89 -33.01 31.46 8.99
C LEU A 89 -32.09 32.65 8.70
N LEU A 90 -32.46 33.85 9.16
CA LEU A 90 -31.55 34.98 9.08
C LEU A 90 -30.42 34.83 10.11
N PHE A 91 -29.19 34.89 9.65
CA PHE A 91 -27.99 34.79 10.49
C PHE A 91 -27.42 36.21 10.69
N ALA A 92 -27.61 36.78 11.89
CA ALA A 92 -27.06 38.08 12.22
C ALA A 92 -25.61 37.96 12.70
N VAL A 93 -24.68 38.57 12.00
CA VAL A 93 -23.25 38.58 12.36
C VAL A 93 -22.95 39.59 13.48
N GLU A 94 -23.88 40.47 13.73
CA GLU A 94 -23.82 41.50 14.78
C GLU A 94 -23.80 40.79 16.16
N GLY A 95 -22.93 41.29 17.07
CA GLY A 95 -22.75 40.66 18.40
C GLY A 95 -21.61 39.63 18.47
N LEU A 96 -21.01 39.20 17.34
CA LEU A 96 -19.80 38.38 17.35
C LEU A 96 -18.53 39.26 17.46
N PRO A 97 -17.45 38.78 18.07
CA PRO A 97 -16.17 39.49 18.11
C PRO A 97 -15.70 39.87 16.70
N SER A 98 -15.10 41.06 16.54
CA SER A 98 -14.68 41.58 15.24
C SER A 98 -13.72 40.66 14.47
N GLY A 99 -12.87 39.90 15.20
CA GLY A 99 -12.00 38.88 14.61
C GLY A 99 -12.78 37.72 13.98
N VAL A 100 -13.83 37.22 14.65
CA VAL A 100 -14.70 36.15 14.15
C VAL A 100 -15.45 36.62 12.91
N GLN A 101 -16.00 37.85 12.94
CA GLN A 101 -16.70 38.41 11.79
C GLN A 101 -15.81 38.45 10.53
N ARG A 102 -14.56 38.92 10.68
CA ARG A 102 -13.59 38.97 9.56
C ARG A 102 -13.24 37.59 9.03
N LEU A 103 -13.03 36.62 9.90
CA LEU A 103 -12.72 35.23 9.51
C LEU A 103 -13.91 34.56 8.81
N LEU A 104 -15.14 34.82 9.27
CA LEU A 104 -16.36 34.34 8.60
C LEU A 104 -16.55 34.93 7.20
N ILE A 105 -16.19 36.20 7.00
CA ILE A 105 -16.21 36.86 5.67
C ILE A 105 -15.15 36.22 4.77
N LEU A 106 -13.94 36.00 5.26
CA LEU A 106 -12.86 35.33 4.52
C LEU A 106 -13.23 33.89 4.16
N ALA A 107 -13.79 33.14 5.09
CA ALA A 107 -14.26 31.78 4.83
C ALA A 107 -15.39 31.73 3.78
N SER A 108 -16.25 32.77 3.74
CA SER A 108 -17.32 32.85 2.73
C SER A 108 -16.87 33.43 1.39
N ALA A 109 -15.75 34.17 1.35
CA ALA A 109 -15.19 34.72 0.12
C ALA A 109 -14.40 33.68 -0.70
N SER A 110 -13.95 32.59 -0.08
CA SER A 110 -13.47 31.41 -0.78
C SER A 110 -14.70 30.68 -1.34
N PRO A 111 -14.82 30.45 -2.68
CA PRO A 111 -15.90 29.61 -3.19
C PRO A 111 -15.65 28.18 -2.69
N GLY A 112 -16.08 27.95 -1.46
CA GLY A 112 -16.01 26.65 -0.82
C GLY A 112 -16.81 25.68 -1.67
N LYS A 113 -16.15 24.62 -2.16
CA LYS A 113 -16.88 23.40 -2.46
C LYS A 113 -17.80 23.16 -1.26
N PRO A 114 -19.10 22.86 -1.46
CA PRO A 114 -19.99 22.57 -0.36
C PRO A 114 -19.31 21.53 0.54
N PRO A 115 -19.47 21.64 1.89
CA PRO A 115 -18.88 20.68 2.80
C PRO A 115 -19.22 19.30 2.29
N PHE A 116 -18.18 18.52 2.05
CA PHE A 116 -18.29 17.17 1.54
C PHE A 116 -18.97 16.34 2.65
N LYS A 117 -20.31 16.46 2.75
CA LYS A 117 -21.06 15.32 3.27
C LYS A 117 -20.78 14.22 2.24
N PRO A 118 -20.23 13.07 2.63
CA PRO A 118 -20.37 11.91 1.80
C PRO A 118 -21.88 11.72 1.70
N GLN A 119 -22.46 12.28 0.65
CA GLN A 119 -23.80 11.89 0.23
C GLN A 119 -23.57 10.44 -0.14
N GLU A 120 -24.02 9.52 0.73
CA GLU A 120 -24.32 8.16 0.35
C GLU A 120 -25.41 8.25 -0.72
N SER A 121 -25.05 8.81 -1.86
CA SER A 121 -25.80 8.58 -3.07
C SER A 121 -25.70 7.07 -3.26
N SER A 122 -26.82 6.39 -3.17
CA SER A 122 -26.93 5.02 -3.64
C SER A 122 -26.50 5.06 -5.12
N GLN A 123 -25.18 4.88 -5.35
CA GLN A 123 -24.62 4.84 -6.70
C GLN A 123 -25.39 3.74 -7.43
N SER A 124 -26.03 4.10 -8.51
CA SER A 124 -26.69 3.12 -9.36
C SER A 124 -25.68 2.03 -9.69
N PHE A 125 -26.11 0.76 -9.71
CA PHE A 125 -25.27 -0.38 -10.10
C PHE A 125 -24.51 -0.09 -11.40
N LEU A 126 -25.16 0.55 -12.37
CA LEU A 126 -24.56 0.96 -13.64
C LEU A 126 -23.46 2.02 -13.48
N GLU A 127 -23.65 2.97 -12.59
CA GLU A 127 -22.64 4.02 -12.29
C GLU A 127 -21.41 3.42 -11.59
N THR A 128 -21.63 2.50 -10.65
CA THR A 128 -20.54 1.78 -9.97
C THR A 128 -19.75 0.91 -10.95
N VAL A 129 -20.43 0.20 -11.86
CA VAL A 129 -19.77 -0.59 -12.91
C VAL A 129 -19.05 0.31 -13.89
N GLY A 130 -19.67 1.42 -14.33
CA GLY A 130 -19.05 2.40 -15.23
C GLY A 130 -17.77 2.99 -14.64
N ASN A 131 -17.81 3.47 -13.40
CA ASN A 131 -16.64 4.04 -12.71
C ASN A 131 -15.52 3.00 -12.52
N LYS A 132 -15.86 1.76 -12.14
CA LYS A 132 -14.85 0.68 -12.05
C LYS A 132 -14.23 0.35 -13.40
N THR A 133 -15.01 0.38 -14.49
CA THR A 133 -14.50 0.08 -15.84
C THR A 133 -13.58 1.19 -16.34
N THR A 134 -13.92 2.47 -16.10
CA THR A 134 -13.04 3.58 -16.47
C THR A 134 -11.73 3.54 -15.69
N HIS A 135 -11.75 3.29 -14.38
CA HIS A 135 -10.54 3.11 -13.59
C HIS A 135 -9.68 1.93 -14.06
N LEU A 136 -10.31 0.80 -14.44
CA LEU A 136 -9.55 -0.32 -15.01
C LEU A 136 -8.88 0.04 -16.35
N LEU A 137 -9.54 0.83 -17.20
CA LEU A 137 -8.95 1.26 -18.46
C LEU A 137 -7.80 2.27 -18.24
N GLU A 138 -7.93 3.16 -17.28
CA GLU A 138 -6.86 4.08 -16.86
C GLU A 138 -5.66 3.30 -16.31
N ASP A 139 -5.88 2.36 -15.39
CA ASP A 139 -4.83 1.49 -14.85
C ASP A 139 -4.13 0.69 -15.95
N CYS A 140 -4.88 0.13 -16.92
CA CYS A 140 -4.30 -0.57 -18.07
C CYS A 140 -3.45 0.37 -18.93
N GLY A 141 -3.91 1.61 -19.14
CA GLY A 141 -3.17 2.64 -19.88
C GLY A 141 -1.85 3.00 -19.21
N GLU A 142 -1.85 3.16 -17.89
CA GLU A 142 -0.63 3.43 -17.11
C GLU A 142 0.36 2.27 -17.14
N ILE A 143 -0.12 1.03 -16.98
CA ILE A 143 0.71 -0.18 -17.08
C ILE A 143 1.35 -0.27 -18.47
N LEU A 144 0.60 0.00 -19.53
CA LEU A 144 1.10 -0.05 -20.91
C LEU A 144 2.13 1.06 -21.17
N SER A 145 1.86 2.27 -20.70
CA SER A 145 2.78 3.41 -20.78
C SER A 145 4.09 3.11 -20.04
N PHE A 146 4.01 2.60 -18.81
CA PHE A 146 5.18 2.24 -18.02
C PHE A 146 5.99 1.11 -18.67
N THR A 147 5.31 0.11 -19.24
CA THR A 147 5.96 -0.97 -20.00
C THR A 147 6.68 -0.41 -21.22
N GLY A 148 6.07 0.56 -21.92
CA GLY A 148 6.69 1.25 -23.06
C GLY A 148 7.94 2.02 -22.66
N THR A 149 7.89 2.77 -21.56
CA THR A 149 9.06 3.51 -21.05
C THR A 149 10.19 2.59 -20.62
N ILE A 150 9.92 1.49 -19.92
CA ILE A 150 10.94 0.48 -19.56
C ILE A 150 11.57 -0.13 -20.83
N THR A 151 10.76 -0.44 -21.84
CA THR A 151 11.26 -1.00 -23.10
C THR A 151 12.18 -0.02 -23.82
N LEU A 152 11.82 1.25 -23.90
CA LEU A 152 12.65 2.31 -24.47
C LEU A 152 13.94 2.52 -23.66
N SER A 153 13.87 2.50 -22.33
CA SER A 153 15.03 2.56 -21.44
C SER A 153 15.97 1.37 -21.66
N SER A 154 15.41 0.17 -21.80
CA SER A 154 16.20 -1.03 -22.11
C SER A 154 16.90 -0.93 -23.49
N LEU A 155 16.22 -0.40 -24.50
CA LEU A 155 16.83 -0.14 -25.82
C LEU A 155 17.95 0.92 -25.74
N ARG A 156 17.77 1.96 -24.92
CA ARG A 156 18.82 2.97 -24.64
C ARG A 156 20.03 2.33 -23.95
N LEU A 157 19.81 1.37 -23.05
CA LEU A 157 20.88 0.60 -22.43
C LEU A 157 21.69 -0.17 -23.44
N PHE A 158 21.05 -0.95 -24.33
CA PHE A 158 21.76 -1.70 -25.39
C PHE A 158 22.51 -0.79 -26.36
N SER A 159 22.04 0.43 -26.55
CA SER A 159 22.69 1.47 -27.36
C SER A 159 23.82 2.21 -26.61
N GLY A 160 24.07 1.89 -25.34
CA GLY A 160 25.10 2.52 -24.50
C GLY A 160 24.78 3.96 -24.10
N LYS A 161 23.51 4.39 -24.22
CA LYS A 161 23.05 5.77 -23.94
C LYS A 161 22.33 5.90 -22.59
N ALA A 162 22.02 4.80 -21.92
CA ALA A 162 21.39 4.83 -20.61
C ALA A 162 22.36 5.36 -19.55
N GLN A 163 21.88 6.29 -18.72
CA GLN A 163 22.68 6.92 -17.66
C GLN A 163 22.16 6.47 -16.29
N PHE A 164 22.83 5.49 -15.71
CA PHE A 164 22.61 5.11 -14.30
C PHE A 164 23.95 4.87 -13.59
N PRO A 165 24.03 5.13 -12.27
CA PRO A 165 25.25 4.91 -11.49
C PRO A 165 25.56 3.40 -11.39
N LYS A 166 26.77 3.00 -11.75
CA LYS A 166 27.23 1.60 -11.60
C LYS A 166 27.24 1.16 -10.13
N ALA A 167 27.46 2.10 -9.21
CA ALA A 167 27.42 1.85 -7.77
C ALA A 167 26.04 1.38 -7.30
N ASP A 168 24.97 2.02 -7.79
CA ASP A 168 23.60 1.65 -7.44
C ASP A 168 23.25 0.27 -7.98
N PHE A 169 23.67 -0.05 -9.19
CA PHE A 169 23.48 -1.39 -9.74
C PHE A 169 24.15 -2.48 -8.89
N LEU A 170 25.40 -2.26 -8.45
CA LEU A 170 26.11 -3.18 -7.57
C LEU A 170 25.43 -3.30 -6.20
N TYR A 171 24.95 -2.19 -5.66
CA TYR A 171 24.19 -2.17 -4.43
C TYR A 171 22.91 -3.02 -4.55
N PHE A 172 22.13 -2.87 -5.62
CA PHE A 172 20.93 -3.68 -5.84
C PHE A 172 21.26 -5.16 -6.11
N LEU A 173 22.38 -5.47 -6.74
CA LEU A 173 22.84 -6.86 -6.87
C LEU A 173 23.11 -7.50 -5.50
N GLU A 174 23.73 -6.77 -4.58
CA GLU A 174 23.98 -7.24 -3.22
C GLU A 174 22.68 -7.39 -2.43
N GLU A 175 21.78 -6.39 -2.52
CA GLU A 175 20.48 -6.41 -1.84
C GLU A 175 19.59 -7.55 -2.35
N CYS A 176 19.50 -7.76 -3.66
CA CYS A 176 18.66 -8.78 -4.27
C CYS A 176 19.23 -10.20 -4.19
N GLY A 177 20.56 -10.36 -4.12
CA GLY A 177 21.26 -11.64 -4.12
C GLY A 177 21.65 -12.10 -2.71
N PRO A 178 22.86 -11.78 -2.24
CA PRO A 178 23.40 -12.29 -0.98
C PRO A 178 22.50 -12.08 0.22
N MET A 179 21.87 -10.92 0.33
CA MET A 179 20.98 -10.64 1.45
C MET A 179 19.64 -11.41 1.41
N ALA A 180 19.27 -11.99 0.27
CA ALA A 180 18.08 -12.82 0.14
C ALA A 180 18.37 -14.31 0.40
N LEU A 181 19.62 -14.76 0.29
CA LEU A 181 19.99 -16.16 0.43
C LEU A 181 19.47 -16.84 1.70
N PRO A 182 19.55 -16.25 2.90
CA PRO A 182 19.13 -16.95 4.12
C PRO A 182 17.65 -17.34 4.10
N ILE A 183 16.77 -16.43 3.68
CA ILE A 183 15.34 -16.70 3.64
C ILE A 183 14.95 -17.63 2.49
N VAL A 184 15.56 -17.47 1.33
CA VAL A 184 15.37 -18.38 0.19
C VAL A 184 15.83 -19.78 0.55
N SER A 185 16.99 -19.92 1.21
CA SER A 185 17.52 -21.21 1.67
C SER A 185 16.57 -21.93 2.61
N LEU A 186 16.11 -21.23 3.63
CA LEU A 186 15.20 -21.81 4.63
C LEU A 186 13.91 -22.32 3.97
N ILE A 187 13.27 -21.46 3.16
CA ILE A 187 11.98 -21.81 2.55
C ILE A 187 12.16 -22.92 1.52
N SER A 188 13.23 -22.90 0.72
CA SER A 188 13.47 -23.95 -0.29
C SER A 188 13.69 -25.33 0.33
N VAL A 189 14.44 -25.41 1.44
CA VAL A 189 14.61 -26.66 2.17
C VAL A 189 13.26 -27.16 2.69
N LEU A 190 12.46 -26.27 3.31
CA LEU A 190 11.15 -26.64 3.85
C LEU A 190 10.17 -27.10 2.75
N VAL A 191 10.17 -26.44 1.59
CA VAL A 191 9.35 -26.86 0.44
C VAL A 191 9.77 -28.23 -0.04
N GLY A 192 11.08 -28.50 -0.17
CA GLY A 192 11.59 -29.82 -0.52
C GLY A 192 11.19 -30.92 0.47
N VAL A 193 11.27 -30.61 1.76
CA VAL A 193 10.80 -31.48 2.85
C VAL A 193 9.29 -31.77 2.71
N ILE A 194 8.47 -30.74 2.50
CA ILE A 194 7.02 -30.88 2.34
C ILE A 194 6.67 -31.74 1.12
N LEU A 195 7.30 -31.48 -0.02
CA LEU A 195 7.07 -32.26 -1.24
C LEU A 195 7.45 -33.73 -1.06
N ALA A 196 8.57 -33.98 -0.38
CA ALA A 196 9.00 -35.35 -0.10
C ALA A 196 8.03 -36.07 0.84
N PHE A 197 7.55 -35.45 1.92
CA PHE A 197 6.57 -36.02 2.81
C PHE A 197 5.23 -36.31 2.14
N VAL A 198 4.72 -35.37 1.37
CA VAL A 198 3.46 -35.55 0.62
C VAL A 198 3.63 -36.66 -0.41
N GLY A 199 4.75 -36.68 -1.11
CA GLY A 199 5.09 -37.74 -2.06
C GLY A 199 5.23 -39.10 -1.39
N ALA A 200 5.89 -39.18 -0.21
CA ALA A 200 6.10 -40.41 0.55
C ALA A 200 4.78 -41.10 0.91
N VAL A 201 3.81 -40.36 1.47
CA VAL A 201 2.50 -40.89 1.87
C VAL A 201 1.77 -41.57 0.69
N GLN A 202 1.91 -41.02 -0.52
CA GLN A 202 1.24 -41.57 -1.70
C GLN A 202 2.05 -42.76 -2.31
N LEU A 203 3.36 -42.62 -2.46
CA LEU A 203 4.21 -43.59 -3.16
C LEU A 203 4.46 -44.85 -2.32
N GLN A 204 4.45 -44.76 -1.01
CA GLN A 204 4.52 -45.92 -0.09
C GLN A 204 3.38 -46.90 -0.33
N LEU A 205 2.18 -46.46 -0.66
CA LEU A 205 1.01 -47.33 -0.93
C LEU A 205 1.26 -48.27 -2.11
N PHE A 206 2.20 -47.91 -3.00
CA PHE A 206 2.51 -48.68 -4.21
C PHE A 206 3.90 -49.31 -4.15
N GLY A 207 4.63 -49.19 -3.05
CA GLY A 207 6.02 -49.67 -2.94
C GLY A 207 6.97 -48.98 -3.92
N ALA A 208 6.70 -47.69 -4.21
CA ALA A 208 7.40 -46.91 -5.22
C ALA A 208 8.13 -45.70 -4.65
N GLU A 209 8.65 -45.83 -3.40
CA GLU A 209 9.22 -44.73 -2.62
C GLU A 209 10.39 -44.03 -3.31
N ILE A 210 11.18 -44.75 -4.12
CA ILE A 210 12.34 -44.18 -4.83
C ILE A 210 11.93 -43.03 -5.78
N TYR A 211 10.69 -43.09 -6.31
CA TYR A 211 10.17 -42.04 -7.20
C TYR A 211 9.90 -40.70 -6.51
N ILE A 212 10.05 -40.63 -5.18
CA ILE A 212 10.04 -39.35 -4.45
C ILE A 212 11.15 -38.43 -4.97
N ALA A 213 12.33 -39.02 -5.31
CA ALA A 213 13.44 -38.29 -5.91
C ALA A 213 13.04 -37.60 -7.24
N ASN A 214 12.24 -38.30 -8.07
CA ASN A 214 11.70 -37.73 -9.31
C ASN A 214 10.71 -36.59 -9.03
N LEU A 215 9.79 -36.81 -8.10
CA LEU A 215 8.77 -35.82 -7.75
C LEU A 215 9.39 -34.53 -7.23
N VAL A 216 10.32 -34.63 -6.28
CA VAL A 216 11.01 -33.48 -5.70
C VAL A 216 11.93 -32.83 -6.73
N GLY A 217 12.73 -33.63 -7.43
CA GLY A 217 13.66 -33.11 -8.45
C GLY A 217 12.95 -32.36 -9.56
N LEU A 218 11.94 -32.95 -10.20
CA LEU A 218 11.17 -32.31 -11.25
C LEU A 218 10.32 -31.14 -10.72
N GLY A 219 9.68 -31.32 -9.56
CA GLY A 219 8.86 -30.30 -8.94
C GLY A 219 9.66 -29.03 -8.60
N MET A 220 10.88 -29.18 -8.06
CA MET A 220 11.74 -28.04 -7.75
C MET A 220 12.24 -27.39 -9.03
N THR A 221 12.89 -28.12 -9.92
CA THR A 221 13.58 -27.55 -11.09
C THR A 221 12.64 -26.94 -12.14
N ARG A 222 11.40 -27.42 -12.27
CA ARG A 222 10.45 -26.89 -13.28
C ARG A 222 9.54 -25.80 -12.76
N GLU A 223 9.16 -25.86 -11.48
CA GLU A 223 8.07 -25.03 -10.95
C GLU A 223 8.45 -24.36 -9.63
N MET A 224 8.64 -25.17 -8.57
CA MET A 224 8.66 -24.68 -7.19
C MET A 224 9.85 -23.78 -6.90
N GLY A 225 11.05 -24.10 -7.44
CA GLY A 225 12.25 -23.29 -7.20
C GLY A 225 12.09 -21.86 -7.70
N ALA A 226 11.69 -21.69 -8.96
CA ALA A 226 11.46 -20.37 -9.56
C ALA A 226 10.30 -19.62 -8.89
N MET A 227 9.16 -20.29 -8.71
CA MET A 227 7.94 -19.68 -8.15
C MET A 227 8.14 -19.24 -6.69
N MET A 228 8.72 -20.12 -5.85
CA MET A 228 8.96 -19.79 -4.43
C MET A 228 9.98 -18.67 -4.28
N ALA A 229 11.10 -18.71 -5.02
CA ALA A 229 12.05 -17.61 -5.04
C ALA A 229 11.37 -16.29 -5.43
N ALA A 230 10.52 -16.31 -6.46
CA ALA A 230 9.81 -15.13 -6.93
C ALA A 230 8.82 -14.57 -5.89
N ILE A 231 8.04 -15.41 -5.23
CA ILE A 231 7.09 -14.98 -4.18
C ILE A 231 7.85 -14.35 -3.00
N ILE A 232 8.96 -14.96 -2.58
CA ILE A 232 9.82 -14.42 -1.51
C ILE A 232 10.37 -13.05 -1.92
N MET A 233 10.88 -12.94 -3.14
CA MET A 233 11.45 -11.69 -3.65
C MET A 233 10.38 -10.62 -3.89
N ALA A 234 9.16 -10.99 -4.26
CA ALA A 234 8.04 -10.06 -4.34
C ALA A 234 7.74 -9.43 -2.97
N GLY A 235 7.66 -10.27 -1.92
CA GLY A 235 7.37 -9.81 -0.56
C GLY A 235 8.51 -8.99 0.08
N ARG A 236 9.77 -9.34 -0.21
CA ARG A 236 10.94 -8.66 0.36
C ARG A 236 11.43 -7.50 -0.51
N THR A 237 11.86 -7.82 -1.72
CA THR A 237 12.55 -6.85 -2.60
C THR A 237 11.56 -6.00 -3.39
N GLY A 238 10.47 -6.59 -3.90
CA GLY A 238 9.41 -5.85 -4.58
C GLY A 238 8.75 -4.81 -3.67
N ALA A 239 8.44 -5.18 -2.44
CA ALA A 239 7.92 -4.26 -1.43
C ALA A 239 8.92 -3.16 -1.06
N ALA A 240 10.22 -3.51 -0.90
CA ALA A 240 11.27 -2.56 -0.59
C ALA A 240 11.45 -1.53 -1.73
N PHE A 241 11.45 -1.96 -2.98
CA PHE A 241 11.52 -1.06 -4.14
C PHE A 241 10.33 -0.10 -4.20
N ALA A 242 9.11 -0.60 -3.94
CA ALA A 242 7.93 0.25 -3.89
C ALA A 242 8.00 1.26 -2.75
N ALA A 243 8.50 0.86 -1.58
CA ALA A 243 8.65 1.75 -0.44
C ALA A 243 9.74 2.81 -0.67
N GLN A 244 10.90 2.43 -1.23
CA GLN A 244 11.99 3.34 -1.56
C GLN A 244 11.54 4.41 -2.58
N LEU A 245 10.98 3.96 -3.72
CA LEU A 245 10.49 4.88 -4.76
C LEU A 245 9.31 5.72 -4.27
N GLY A 246 8.41 5.13 -3.48
CA GLY A 246 7.30 5.84 -2.86
C GLY A 246 7.77 6.93 -1.90
N THR A 247 8.83 6.69 -1.12
CA THR A 247 9.44 7.70 -0.25
C THR A 247 10.06 8.84 -1.08
N MET A 248 10.77 8.51 -2.16
CA MET A 248 11.33 9.51 -3.09
C MET A 248 10.22 10.34 -3.76
N GLN A 249 9.06 9.73 -4.04
CA GLN A 249 7.90 10.44 -4.57
C GLN A 249 7.30 11.41 -3.55
N VAL A 250 7.17 10.99 -2.28
CA VAL A 250 6.69 11.85 -1.18
C VAL A 250 7.62 13.03 -0.93
N ASN A 251 8.93 12.81 -1.04
CA ASN A 251 9.96 13.84 -0.85
C ASN A 251 10.18 14.72 -2.11
N GLU A 252 9.43 14.50 -3.20
CA GLU A 252 9.57 15.21 -4.48
C GLU A 252 10.96 15.02 -5.14
N GLU A 253 11.73 13.98 -4.75
CA GLU A 253 13.04 13.68 -5.31
C GLU A 253 12.95 13.24 -6.77
N ILE A 254 11.87 12.52 -7.14
CA ILE A 254 11.61 12.10 -8.52
C ILE A 254 11.31 13.32 -9.40
N ASP A 255 10.52 14.27 -8.89
CA ASP A 255 10.22 15.53 -9.59
C ASP A 255 11.52 16.36 -9.78
N ALA A 256 12.41 16.36 -8.78
CA ALA A 256 13.72 17.01 -8.88
C ALA A 256 14.59 16.40 -9.98
N LEU A 257 14.64 15.06 -10.13
CA LEU A 257 15.36 14.40 -11.21
C LEU A 257 14.82 14.81 -12.58
N GLN A 258 13.50 14.88 -12.73
CA GLN A 258 12.87 15.32 -13.98
C GLN A 258 13.22 16.77 -14.32
N THR A 259 13.23 17.68 -13.34
CA THR A 259 13.61 19.09 -13.56
C THR A 259 15.07 19.25 -13.97
N MET A 260 15.94 18.33 -13.53
CA MET A 260 17.35 18.26 -13.97
C MET A 260 17.54 17.60 -15.34
N GLY A 261 16.45 17.18 -16.00
CA GLY A 261 16.50 16.50 -17.31
C GLY A 261 16.97 15.04 -17.24
N ILE A 262 16.94 14.43 -16.05
CA ILE A 262 17.28 13.01 -15.84
C ILE A 262 15.98 12.20 -15.92
N ASP A 263 15.96 11.17 -16.79
CA ASP A 263 14.83 10.26 -16.90
C ASP A 263 14.76 9.36 -15.65
N PRO A 264 13.72 9.44 -14.81
CA PRO A 264 13.63 8.64 -13.59
C PRO A 264 13.61 7.13 -13.85
N VAL A 265 13.09 6.70 -15.01
CA VAL A 265 13.04 5.28 -15.37
C VAL A 265 14.45 4.76 -15.69
N ASP A 266 15.24 5.50 -16.44
CA ASP A 266 16.64 5.13 -16.73
C ASP A 266 17.46 5.10 -15.43
N PHE A 267 17.28 6.08 -14.55
CA PHE A 267 18.11 6.27 -13.38
C PHE A 267 17.72 5.37 -12.20
N LEU A 268 16.42 5.21 -11.91
CA LEU A 268 15.92 4.51 -10.71
C LEU A 268 15.41 3.10 -11.02
N VAL A 269 14.68 2.90 -12.12
CA VAL A 269 13.99 1.63 -12.40
C VAL A 269 14.93 0.63 -13.05
N LEU A 270 15.70 1.07 -14.03
CA LEU A 270 16.55 0.20 -14.84
C LEU A 270 17.60 -0.59 -14.03
N PRO A 271 18.36 0.00 -13.09
CA PRO A 271 19.33 -0.75 -12.28
C PRO A 271 18.66 -1.80 -11.37
N ARG A 272 17.48 -1.52 -10.82
CA ARG A 272 16.69 -2.46 -10.01
C ARG A 272 16.19 -3.63 -10.82
N LEU A 273 15.70 -3.35 -12.02
CA LEU A 273 15.22 -4.37 -12.97
C LEU A 273 16.34 -5.30 -13.41
N LEU A 274 17.49 -4.76 -13.78
CA LEU A 274 18.66 -5.54 -14.19
C LEU A 274 19.18 -6.40 -13.04
N ALA A 275 19.23 -5.87 -11.83
CA ALA A 275 19.67 -6.64 -10.66
C ALA A 275 18.78 -7.87 -10.42
N LEU A 276 17.46 -7.72 -10.48
CA LEU A 276 16.53 -8.85 -10.33
C LEU A 276 16.58 -9.83 -11.50
N LEU A 277 16.71 -9.35 -12.75
CA LEU A 277 16.85 -10.22 -13.91
C LEU A 277 18.06 -11.15 -13.82
N ILE A 278 19.16 -10.68 -13.21
CA ILE A 278 20.38 -11.47 -13.03
C ILE A 278 20.30 -12.35 -11.79
N MET A 279 19.80 -11.80 -10.67
CA MET A 279 19.80 -12.52 -9.39
C MET A 279 18.73 -13.58 -9.29
N MET A 280 17.56 -13.40 -9.91
CA MET A 280 16.48 -14.39 -9.83
C MET A 280 16.86 -15.77 -10.38
N PRO A 281 17.46 -15.92 -11.55
CA PRO A 281 17.95 -17.23 -12.01
C PRO A 281 18.96 -17.88 -11.05
N LEU A 282 19.87 -17.08 -10.46
CA LEU A 282 20.87 -17.59 -9.51
C LEU A 282 20.21 -18.06 -8.21
N LEU A 283 19.24 -17.29 -7.69
CA LEU A 283 18.46 -17.68 -6.51
C LEU A 283 17.62 -18.93 -6.77
N THR A 284 17.09 -19.09 -7.99
CA THR A 284 16.35 -20.29 -8.38
C THR A 284 17.23 -21.52 -8.39
N LEU A 285 18.42 -21.46 -9.00
CA LEU A 285 19.38 -22.58 -8.95
C LEU A 285 19.74 -22.96 -7.52
N TRP A 286 19.93 -21.97 -6.67
CA TRP A 286 20.20 -22.18 -5.25
C TRP A 286 19.01 -22.83 -4.54
N ALA A 287 17.80 -22.38 -4.84
CA ALA A 287 16.56 -22.93 -4.30
C ALA A 287 16.34 -24.38 -4.72
N ASP A 288 16.60 -24.70 -5.99
CA ASP A 288 16.49 -26.06 -6.52
C ASP A 288 17.44 -27.02 -5.80
N LEU A 289 18.69 -26.60 -5.63
CA LEU A 289 19.71 -27.41 -4.96
C LEU A 289 19.30 -27.70 -3.50
N LEU A 290 18.87 -26.68 -2.77
CA LEU A 290 18.47 -26.82 -1.39
C LEU A 290 17.14 -27.56 -1.21
N GLY A 291 16.18 -27.38 -2.13
CA GLY A 291 14.91 -28.10 -2.12
C GLY A 291 15.09 -29.59 -2.38
N ILE A 292 15.93 -29.96 -3.35
CA ILE A 292 16.30 -31.38 -3.60
C ILE A 292 17.03 -31.94 -2.38
N GLY A 293 17.92 -31.18 -1.76
CA GLY A 293 18.58 -31.57 -0.50
C GLY A 293 17.61 -31.76 0.66
N GLY A 294 16.58 -30.91 0.78
CA GLY A 294 15.49 -31.06 1.75
C GLY A 294 14.69 -32.35 1.54
N GLY A 295 14.38 -32.68 0.28
CA GLY A 295 13.74 -33.94 -0.09
C GLY A 295 14.59 -35.15 0.26
N PHE A 296 15.90 -35.09 -0.01
CA PHE A 296 16.84 -36.13 0.38
C PHE A 296 16.83 -36.35 1.92
N LEU A 297 16.84 -35.31 2.71
CA LEU A 297 16.84 -35.38 4.16
C LEU A 297 15.64 -36.19 4.69
N VAL A 298 14.46 -36.00 4.11
CA VAL A 298 13.26 -36.78 4.47
C VAL A 298 13.41 -38.25 4.06
N THR A 299 13.80 -38.53 2.83
CA THR A 299 13.92 -39.90 2.30
C THR A 299 14.94 -40.71 3.09
N TRP A 300 16.04 -40.09 3.49
CA TRP A 300 17.05 -40.71 4.31
C TRP A 300 16.58 -41.00 5.76
N LEU A 301 15.82 -40.07 6.37
CA LEU A 301 15.37 -40.19 7.76
C LEU A 301 14.16 -41.11 7.92
N THR A 302 13.29 -41.23 6.91
CA THR A 302 11.98 -41.88 7.03
C THR A 302 11.81 -43.14 6.19
N LEU A 303 12.60 -43.31 5.11
CA LEU A 303 12.38 -44.35 4.09
C LEU A 303 13.60 -45.28 3.87
N ASP A 304 14.66 -45.12 4.66
CA ASP A 304 15.92 -45.89 4.54
C ASP A 304 16.52 -45.91 3.12
N ILE A 305 16.21 -44.90 2.27
CA ILE A 305 16.79 -44.76 0.94
C ILE A 305 18.20 -44.19 1.05
N SER A 306 19.19 -44.89 0.44
CA SER A 306 20.55 -44.42 0.48
C SER A 306 20.78 -43.13 -0.32
N MET A 307 21.77 -42.32 0.11
CA MET A 307 22.16 -41.08 -0.61
C MET A 307 22.49 -41.34 -2.08
N VAL A 308 23.19 -42.47 -2.34
CA VAL A 308 23.61 -42.81 -3.69
C VAL A 308 22.40 -43.15 -4.59
N GLU A 309 21.45 -43.87 -4.04
CA GLU A 309 20.22 -44.22 -4.75
C GLU A 309 19.35 -43.03 -5.06
N TYR A 310 19.11 -42.14 -4.09
CA TYR A 310 18.39 -40.88 -4.30
C TYR A 310 19.08 -40.01 -5.33
N TYR A 311 20.40 -39.83 -5.25
CA TYR A 311 21.19 -39.06 -6.18
C TYR A 311 21.11 -39.59 -7.62
N ASN A 312 21.32 -40.91 -7.81
CA ASN A 312 21.24 -41.55 -9.12
C ASN A 312 19.84 -41.40 -9.73
N GLN A 313 18.80 -41.58 -8.92
CA GLN A 313 17.42 -41.43 -9.34
C GLN A 313 17.10 -39.98 -9.73
N THR A 314 17.57 -39.00 -8.95
CA THR A 314 17.40 -37.57 -9.25
C THR A 314 18.07 -37.21 -10.59
N ILE A 315 19.32 -37.64 -10.81
CA ILE A 315 20.03 -37.39 -12.07
C ILE A 315 19.32 -38.05 -13.26
N ALA A 316 18.80 -39.26 -13.09
CA ALA A 316 18.08 -39.96 -14.14
C ALA A 316 16.77 -39.24 -14.52
N ALA A 317 16.11 -38.63 -13.55
CA ALA A 317 14.83 -37.92 -13.76
C ALA A 317 15.01 -36.50 -14.26
N VAL A 318 15.97 -35.74 -13.72
CA VAL A 318 16.14 -34.32 -13.97
C VAL A 318 17.14 -34.09 -15.11
N SER A 319 16.63 -33.74 -16.29
CA SER A 319 17.46 -33.36 -17.44
C SER A 319 17.77 -31.85 -17.43
N LEU A 320 18.81 -31.43 -18.17
CA LEU A 320 19.15 -30.01 -18.37
C LEU A 320 17.99 -29.19 -18.94
N LYS A 321 17.05 -29.81 -19.67
CA LYS A 321 15.87 -29.16 -20.20
C LYS A 321 14.98 -28.62 -19.07
N HIS A 322 14.83 -29.37 -17.97
CA HIS A 322 13.99 -28.95 -16.84
C HIS A 322 14.58 -27.74 -16.12
N PHE A 323 15.91 -27.70 -15.93
CA PHE A 323 16.58 -26.50 -15.43
C PHE A 323 16.40 -25.31 -16.38
N GLY A 324 16.49 -25.54 -17.70
CA GLY A 324 16.27 -24.49 -18.71
C GLY A 324 14.88 -23.86 -18.60
N VAL A 325 13.85 -24.68 -18.39
CA VAL A 325 12.46 -24.21 -18.19
C VAL A 325 12.37 -23.36 -16.90
N GLY A 326 12.88 -23.86 -15.78
CA GLY A 326 12.87 -23.12 -14.50
C GLY A 326 13.61 -21.80 -14.57
N LEU A 327 14.81 -21.78 -15.18
CA LEU A 327 15.60 -20.55 -15.37
C LEU A 327 14.88 -19.53 -16.26
N PHE A 328 14.24 -19.97 -17.33
CA PHE A 328 13.45 -19.09 -18.19
C PHE A 328 12.29 -18.47 -17.42
N LYS A 329 11.56 -19.26 -16.62
CA LYS A 329 10.51 -18.75 -15.72
C LYS A 329 11.10 -17.75 -14.72
N ALA A 330 12.25 -18.06 -14.12
CA ALA A 330 12.90 -17.19 -13.15
C ALA A 330 13.26 -15.81 -13.71
N ILE A 331 13.71 -15.72 -14.97
CA ILE A 331 13.97 -14.45 -15.65
C ILE A 331 12.69 -13.63 -15.77
N ILE A 332 11.59 -14.25 -16.22
CA ILE A 332 10.30 -13.58 -16.36
C ILE A 332 9.78 -13.13 -14.99
N PHE A 333 9.87 -13.97 -13.97
CA PHE A 333 9.44 -13.62 -12.63
C PHE A 333 10.28 -12.48 -12.03
N GLY A 334 11.60 -12.48 -12.27
CA GLY A 334 12.48 -11.38 -11.88
C GLY A 334 12.06 -10.05 -12.50
N TYR A 335 11.70 -10.07 -13.78
CA TYR A 335 11.14 -8.92 -14.46
C TYR A 335 9.82 -8.47 -13.81
N LEU A 336 8.88 -9.38 -13.56
CA LEU A 336 7.57 -9.08 -12.99
C LEU A 336 7.65 -8.51 -11.57
N VAL A 337 8.57 -9.02 -10.74
CA VAL A 337 8.81 -8.50 -9.37
C VAL A 337 9.35 -7.07 -9.43
N ALA A 338 10.39 -6.83 -10.23
CA ALA A 338 10.96 -5.49 -10.40
C ALA A 338 9.95 -4.50 -10.98
N PHE A 339 9.23 -4.93 -12.02
CA PHE A 339 8.19 -4.17 -12.67
C PHE A 339 7.10 -3.73 -11.69
N SER A 340 6.53 -4.67 -10.93
CA SER A 340 5.46 -4.40 -9.98
C SER A 340 5.91 -3.48 -8.84
N GLY A 341 7.11 -3.73 -8.29
CA GLY A 341 7.69 -2.89 -7.24
C GLY A 341 7.92 -1.47 -7.70
N CYS A 342 8.54 -1.29 -8.87
CA CYS A 342 8.82 0.03 -9.42
C CYS A 342 7.53 0.75 -9.88
N LEU A 343 6.61 0.06 -10.55
CA LEU A 343 5.34 0.64 -10.98
C LEU A 343 4.57 1.23 -9.79
N ARG A 344 4.33 0.42 -8.76
CA ARG A 344 3.55 0.85 -7.60
C ARG A 344 4.28 1.90 -6.75
N GLY A 345 5.62 1.86 -6.72
CA GLY A 345 6.42 2.90 -6.11
C GLY A 345 6.31 4.25 -6.81
N MET A 346 6.39 4.26 -8.14
CA MET A 346 6.23 5.47 -8.96
C MET A 346 4.80 6.04 -8.93
N GLN A 347 3.79 5.18 -8.75
CA GLN A 347 2.38 5.57 -8.59
C GLN A 347 2.02 5.99 -7.16
N CYS A 348 2.99 6.02 -6.23
CA CYS A 348 2.72 6.34 -4.84
C CYS A 348 2.15 7.76 -4.68
N GLY A 349 1.10 7.89 -3.87
CA GLY A 349 0.56 9.20 -3.51
C GLY A 349 1.52 10.00 -2.60
N ARG A 350 1.32 11.32 -2.51
CA ARG A 350 2.20 12.25 -1.77
C ARG A 350 1.94 12.25 -0.25
N SER A 351 1.80 11.09 0.37
CA SER A 351 1.63 10.96 1.82
C SER A 351 2.40 9.78 2.39
N ALA A 352 2.86 9.87 3.64
CA ALA A 352 3.58 8.79 4.29
C ALA A 352 2.74 7.48 4.38
N SER A 353 1.43 7.58 4.53
CA SER A 353 0.54 6.41 4.53
C SER A 353 0.44 5.75 3.15
N ALA A 354 0.57 6.53 2.06
CA ALA A 354 0.56 6.02 0.70
C ALA A 354 1.75 5.10 0.41
N VAL A 355 2.92 5.33 1.04
CA VAL A 355 4.10 4.46 0.89
C VAL A 355 3.80 3.03 1.36
N GLY A 356 3.14 2.88 2.52
CA GLY A 356 2.73 1.56 3.03
C GLY A 356 1.73 0.85 2.10
N THR A 357 0.76 1.60 1.56
CA THR A 357 -0.21 1.04 0.59
C THR A 357 0.44 0.68 -0.74
N ALA A 358 1.39 1.47 -1.22
CA ALA A 358 2.16 1.16 -2.43
C ALA A 358 2.97 -0.13 -2.27
N ALA A 359 3.66 -0.31 -1.13
CA ALA A 359 4.42 -1.53 -0.85
C ALA A 359 3.53 -2.79 -0.83
N THR A 360 2.40 -2.74 -0.13
CA THR A 360 1.46 -3.88 -0.10
C THR A 360 0.85 -4.16 -1.48
N SER A 361 0.47 -3.12 -2.22
CA SER A 361 -0.06 -3.23 -3.58
C SER A 361 0.97 -3.83 -4.56
N ALA A 362 2.26 -3.48 -4.41
CA ALA A 362 3.34 -4.04 -5.20
C ALA A 362 3.45 -5.56 -5.01
N VAL A 363 3.41 -6.04 -3.76
CA VAL A 363 3.45 -7.47 -3.46
C VAL A 363 2.29 -8.21 -4.09
N VAL A 364 1.07 -7.72 -3.89
CA VAL A 364 -0.14 -8.35 -4.45
C VAL A 364 -0.08 -8.37 -5.97
N THR A 365 0.29 -7.25 -6.60
CA THR A 365 0.42 -7.17 -8.07
C THR A 365 1.47 -8.15 -8.58
N ALA A 366 2.65 -8.22 -7.92
CA ALA A 366 3.72 -9.14 -8.30
C ALA A 366 3.27 -10.60 -8.22
N ILE A 367 2.67 -11.01 -7.10
CA ILE A 367 2.21 -12.40 -6.89
C ILE A 367 1.16 -12.78 -7.93
N VAL A 368 0.18 -11.92 -8.21
CA VAL A 368 -0.85 -12.18 -9.23
C VAL A 368 -0.20 -12.36 -10.61
N LEU A 369 0.70 -11.46 -10.99
CA LEU A 369 1.39 -11.55 -12.28
C LEU A 369 2.28 -12.80 -12.38
N ILE A 370 2.97 -13.19 -11.30
CA ILE A 370 3.79 -14.41 -11.25
C ILE A 370 2.90 -15.64 -11.48
N VAL A 371 1.80 -15.78 -10.71
CA VAL A 371 0.92 -16.96 -10.79
C VAL A 371 0.25 -17.06 -12.16
N VAL A 372 -0.25 -15.96 -12.70
CA VAL A 372 -0.86 -15.93 -14.04
C VAL A 372 0.18 -16.28 -15.12
N SER A 373 1.36 -15.67 -15.06
CA SER A 373 2.45 -15.93 -15.99
C SER A 373 2.94 -17.39 -15.91
N ASP A 374 3.05 -17.95 -14.70
CA ASP A 374 3.43 -19.33 -14.49
C ASP A 374 2.43 -20.30 -15.11
N ALA A 375 1.14 -20.10 -14.87
CA ALA A 375 0.08 -20.91 -15.44
C ALA A 375 0.12 -20.90 -16.99
N VAL A 376 0.30 -19.71 -17.59
CA VAL A 376 0.40 -19.56 -19.05
C VAL A 376 1.65 -20.27 -19.58
N MET A 377 2.79 -20.06 -18.96
CA MET A 377 4.07 -20.68 -19.40
C MET A 377 4.00 -22.21 -19.27
N THR A 378 3.44 -22.73 -18.18
CA THR A 378 3.31 -24.17 -17.95
C THR A 378 2.44 -24.82 -19.05
N VAL A 379 1.33 -24.19 -19.44
CA VAL A 379 0.49 -24.65 -20.56
C VAL A 379 1.27 -24.61 -21.89
N ILE A 380 1.98 -23.52 -22.15
CA ILE A 380 2.78 -23.37 -23.39
C ILE A 380 3.86 -24.45 -23.47
N PHE A 381 4.64 -24.67 -22.40
CA PHE A 381 5.68 -25.69 -22.37
C PHE A 381 5.13 -27.10 -22.53
N ASN A 382 3.95 -27.38 -21.93
CA ASN A 382 3.28 -28.67 -22.11
C ASN A 382 2.85 -28.90 -23.58
N ILE A 383 2.29 -27.88 -24.24
CA ILE A 383 1.91 -27.97 -25.67
C ILE A 383 3.15 -28.16 -26.56
N LEU A 384 4.28 -27.54 -26.23
CA LEU A 384 5.54 -27.67 -26.97
C LEU A 384 6.27 -28.99 -26.70
N GLY A 385 5.81 -29.80 -25.72
CA GLY A 385 6.46 -31.07 -25.35
C GLY A 385 7.81 -30.90 -24.65
N ILE A 386 7.98 -29.78 -23.95
CA ILE A 386 9.20 -29.41 -23.23
C ILE A 386 9.05 -29.64 -21.73
#